data_c8aaf03c85b62e2c5286cdf664f7a705
#
_entry.id   c8aaf03c85b62e2c5286cdf664f7a705
#
_cell.length_a   1.000
_cell.length_b   1.000
_cell.length_c   1.000
_cell.angle_alpha   90.00
_cell.angle_beta   90.00
_cell.angle_gamma   90.00
#
_symmetry.space_group_name_H-M   'P 1'
#
loop_
_entity.id
_entity.type
_entity.pdbx_description
1 polymer ?
#
loop_
_entity_poly.entity_id
_entity_poly.type
_entity_poly.pdbx_seq_one_letter_code
_entity_poly.pdbx_strand_id
1 'polypeptide(L)'
;MKKLLFGAFLLVAAFANAQDNGRTDIKSDLNNKIDKTGRTYDSTKNWNKGGSVSVNVAQTSLGNWSGGGTDALSANAFVNLYADYQKGKDSWANNLNVQYGYLKTSGLDGRKSADLIDLVSLYGHSISPKLDVSALFRLRTQGFKGYTYGEDADGNETKEMNSAFFAPAYITLAPGITYKPFKNFNLFLSPVAARALVVANQTLSDQGAYGVDTGKQVKFQFGFLLNAGYTANITKTISYTGNLELYSNYLQDPQNIYMFMTNTFAAKLTKAIAVTWNFNLAYDDLYRPVEGKGPKFQTQSILGVGLLYKL
;
A
#
# COMPACT_ATOMS: atom_id res chain seq x y z
N MET A 1 -23.76 12.21 3.38
CA MET A 1 -22.63 11.27 3.54
C MET A 1 -22.95 9.80 3.23
N LYS A 2 -24.21 9.33 3.25
CA LYS A 2 -24.60 7.94 2.87
C LYS A 2 -24.51 7.61 1.37
N LYS A 3 -24.37 8.59 0.48
CA LYS A 3 -24.39 8.40 -0.99
C LYS A 3 -23.02 8.13 -1.63
N LEU A 4 -21.92 8.40 -0.94
CA LEU A 4 -20.55 8.18 -1.47
C LEU A 4 -20.02 6.75 -1.24
N LEU A 5 -20.51 6.05 -0.22
CA LEU A 5 -20.19 4.64 0.02
C LEU A 5 -20.82 3.70 -1.02
N PHE A 6 -21.96 4.10 -1.60
CA PHE A 6 -22.63 3.32 -2.65
C PHE A 6 -21.91 3.39 -4.00
N GLY A 7 -21.18 4.47 -4.30
CA GLY A 7 -20.45 4.64 -5.55
C GLY A 7 -19.23 3.74 -5.68
N ALA A 8 -18.52 3.46 -4.60
CA ALA A 8 -17.36 2.56 -4.61
C ALA A 8 -17.75 1.09 -4.76
N PHE A 9 -18.94 0.71 -4.28
CA PHE A 9 -19.48 -0.66 -4.43
C PHE A 9 -20.09 -0.90 -5.82
N LEU A 10 -20.62 0.12 -6.47
CA LEU A 10 -21.22 0.00 -7.82
C LEU A 10 -20.17 -0.15 -8.93
N LEU A 11 -18.96 0.38 -8.76
CA LEU A 11 -17.86 0.13 -9.71
C LEU A 11 -17.37 -1.32 -9.70
N VAL A 12 -17.53 -2.04 -8.59
CA VAL A 12 -17.22 -3.48 -8.50
C VAL A 12 -18.33 -4.34 -9.13
N ALA A 13 -19.58 -3.89 -9.08
CA ALA A 13 -20.73 -4.65 -9.61
C ALA A 13 -20.89 -4.56 -11.15
N ALA A 14 -20.36 -3.51 -11.79
CA ALA A 14 -20.50 -3.32 -13.24
C ALA A 14 -19.60 -4.24 -14.08
N PHE A 15 -18.61 -4.92 -13.49
CA PHE A 15 -17.73 -5.86 -14.18
C PHE A 15 -18.07 -7.34 -13.95
N ALA A 16 -19.16 -7.65 -13.27
CA ALA A 16 -19.59 -9.04 -12.97
C ALA A 16 -20.22 -9.80 -14.14
N ASN A 17 -20.36 -9.21 -15.33
CA ASN A 17 -21.01 -9.83 -16.50
C ASN A 17 -20.04 -10.30 -17.60
N ALA A 18 -18.79 -10.67 -17.28
CA ALA A 18 -17.97 -11.45 -18.19
C ALA A 18 -18.23 -12.94 -17.93
N GLN A 19 -19.14 -13.51 -18.71
CA GLN A 19 -19.54 -14.92 -18.65
C GLN A 19 -18.35 -15.87 -18.79
N ASP A 20 -18.30 -16.79 -17.84
CA ASP A 20 -17.50 -17.99 -17.86
C ASP A 20 -18.14 -19.03 -18.81
N ASN A 21 -17.46 -19.36 -19.89
CA ASN A 21 -17.71 -20.56 -20.65
C ASN A 21 -16.39 -21.32 -20.79
N GLY A 22 -16.29 -22.41 -20.04
CA GLY A 22 -15.32 -23.45 -20.33
C GLY A 22 -14.27 -23.70 -19.25
N ARG A 23 -14.55 -24.72 -18.50
CA ARG A 23 -13.64 -25.46 -17.64
C ARG A 23 -12.51 -26.05 -18.48
N THR A 24 -11.47 -25.28 -18.76
CA THR A 24 -10.21 -25.74 -19.35
C THR A 24 -9.14 -25.79 -18.27
N ASP A 25 -8.41 -26.88 -18.28
CA ASP A 25 -7.34 -27.26 -17.36
C ASP A 25 -6.48 -26.06 -16.88
N ILE A 26 -6.58 -25.76 -15.59
CA ILE A 26 -5.83 -24.69 -14.91
C ILE A 26 -4.32 -24.84 -15.12
N LYS A 27 -3.82 -26.05 -15.44
CA LYS A 27 -2.38 -26.34 -15.67
C LYS A 27 -1.87 -25.85 -17.03
N SER A 28 -2.68 -25.86 -18.08
CA SER A 28 -2.21 -25.43 -19.42
C SER A 28 -2.25 -23.91 -19.60
N ASP A 29 -3.11 -23.22 -18.88
CA ASP A 29 -3.28 -21.76 -18.95
C ASP A 29 -2.20 -20.99 -18.16
N LEU A 30 -1.57 -21.64 -17.16
CA LEU A 30 -0.49 -21.06 -16.36
C LEU A 30 0.85 -21.00 -17.11
N ASN A 31 1.08 -21.91 -18.06
CA ASN A 31 2.37 -22.00 -18.78
C ASN A 31 2.59 -20.91 -19.82
N ASN A 32 1.56 -20.19 -20.26
CA ASN A 32 1.64 -19.21 -21.35
C ASN A 32 1.18 -17.78 -21.00
N LYS A 33 0.80 -17.52 -19.76
CA LYS A 33 0.44 -16.17 -19.33
C LYS A 33 1.54 -15.60 -18.45
N ILE A 34 2.30 -14.65 -19.01
CA ILE A 34 2.85 -13.56 -18.20
C ILE A 34 1.67 -13.05 -17.39
N ASP A 35 1.68 -13.30 -16.09
CA ASP A 35 0.70 -12.67 -15.20
C ASP A 35 0.71 -11.19 -15.54
N LYS A 36 -0.45 -10.68 -15.85
CA LYS A 36 -0.65 -9.33 -16.34
C LYS A 36 -0.22 -8.26 -15.33
N THR A 37 0.08 -8.65 -14.07
CA THR A 37 0.72 -7.82 -13.05
C THR A 37 2.24 -7.73 -13.18
N GLY A 38 2.82 -8.46 -14.13
CA GLY A 38 4.26 -8.55 -14.32
C GLY A 38 4.93 -9.70 -13.57
N ARG A 39 4.17 -10.47 -12.79
CA ARG A 39 4.66 -11.71 -12.19
C ARG A 39 4.69 -12.82 -13.24
N THR A 40 5.76 -13.59 -13.24
CA THR A 40 5.91 -14.78 -14.11
C THR A 40 5.71 -16.01 -13.23
N TYR A 41 4.72 -16.84 -13.56
CA TYR A 41 4.48 -18.11 -12.88
C TYR A 41 4.90 -19.28 -13.73
N ASP A 42 5.76 -20.12 -13.16
CA ASP A 42 6.17 -21.41 -13.69
C ASP A 42 5.45 -22.51 -12.90
N SER A 43 4.47 -23.15 -13.50
CA SER A 43 3.66 -24.19 -12.85
C SER A 43 4.44 -25.48 -12.56
N THR A 44 5.66 -25.63 -13.10
CA THR A 44 6.53 -26.76 -12.78
C THR A 44 7.28 -26.57 -11.47
N LYS A 45 7.33 -25.35 -10.96
CA LYS A 45 8.02 -24.97 -9.72
C LYS A 45 7.03 -24.71 -8.59
N ASN A 46 7.38 -25.17 -7.40
CA ASN A 46 6.61 -24.83 -6.20
C ASN A 46 6.81 -23.36 -5.79
N TRP A 47 7.98 -22.78 -6.05
CA TRP A 47 8.30 -21.39 -5.77
C TRP A 47 8.43 -20.58 -7.05
N ASN A 48 7.69 -19.47 -7.08
CA ASN A 48 7.80 -18.44 -8.12
C ASN A 48 8.26 -17.13 -7.46
N LYS A 49 9.40 -16.61 -7.89
CA LYS A 49 10.04 -15.43 -7.32
C LYS A 49 10.29 -14.40 -8.39
N GLY A 50 10.28 -13.15 -8.02
CA GLY A 50 10.61 -12.06 -8.94
C GLY A 50 10.35 -10.71 -8.29
N GLY A 51 10.37 -9.69 -9.11
CA GLY A 51 10.13 -8.35 -8.64
C GLY A 51 10.26 -7.30 -9.72
N SER A 52 10.23 -6.06 -9.29
CA SER A 52 10.48 -4.90 -10.14
C SER A 52 11.14 -3.79 -9.34
N VAL A 53 11.96 -3.01 -10.01
CA VAL A 53 12.54 -1.77 -9.51
C VAL A 53 12.13 -0.67 -10.47
N SER A 54 11.65 0.46 -9.95
CA SER A 54 11.42 1.65 -10.75
C SER A 54 12.00 2.88 -10.08
N VAL A 55 12.52 3.79 -10.87
CA VAL A 55 13.01 5.10 -10.44
C VAL A 55 12.35 6.15 -11.32
N ASN A 56 11.71 7.10 -10.69
CA ASN A 56 11.08 8.24 -11.34
C ASN A 56 11.79 9.51 -10.88
N VAL A 57 12.17 10.36 -11.82
CA VAL A 57 12.78 11.66 -11.55
C VAL A 57 11.95 12.71 -12.26
N ALA A 58 11.67 13.81 -11.58
CA ALA A 58 11.03 14.98 -12.17
C ALA A 58 11.80 16.23 -11.76
N GLN A 59 12.05 17.13 -12.71
CA GLN A 59 12.71 18.39 -12.48
C GLN A 59 11.85 19.54 -13.04
N THR A 60 11.70 20.58 -12.25
CA THR A 60 11.18 21.88 -12.68
C THR A 60 12.33 22.87 -12.63
N SER A 61 12.58 23.59 -13.72
CA SER A 61 13.57 24.65 -13.78
C SER A 61 12.94 25.87 -14.44
N LEU A 62 13.02 27.02 -13.78
CA LEU A 62 12.34 28.26 -14.18
C LEU A 62 13.41 29.35 -14.40
N GLY A 63 13.57 29.79 -15.64
CA GLY A 63 14.43 30.92 -15.98
C GLY A 63 13.61 32.12 -16.41
N ASN A 64 13.64 33.22 -15.66
CA ASN A 64 12.86 34.45 -15.97
C ASN A 64 11.37 34.24 -16.20
N TRP A 65 10.78 33.22 -15.53
CA TRP A 65 9.37 32.84 -15.66
C TRP A 65 8.50 33.78 -14.83
N SER A 66 7.58 34.51 -15.48
CA SER A 66 6.71 35.49 -14.82
C SER A 66 5.47 34.89 -14.15
N GLY A 67 5.15 33.61 -14.40
CA GLY A 67 3.94 32.95 -13.91
C GLY A 67 4.05 32.40 -12.48
N GLY A 68 5.13 32.71 -11.74
CA GLY A 68 5.37 32.17 -10.40
C GLY A 68 5.86 30.70 -10.42
N GLY A 69 6.23 30.19 -9.27
CA GLY A 69 6.76 28.85 -9.07
C GLY A 69 8.21 28.89 -8.57
N THR A 70 8.74 27.71 -8.25
CA THR A 70 10.12 27.53 -7.78
C THR A 70 10.76 26.31 -8.45
N ASP A 71 12.09 26.37 -8.62
CA ASP A 71 12.85 25.23 -9.10
C ASP A 71 12.69 24.06 -8.11
N ALA A 72 12.44 22.89 -8.64
CA ALA A 72 12.27 21.70 -7.82
C ALA A 72 12.85 20.45 -8.50
N LEU A 73 13.43 19.57 -7.68
CA LEU A 73 13.88 18.24 -8.08
C LEU A 73 13.18 17.22 -7.21
N SER A 74 12.50 16.25 -7.80
CA SER A 74 11.96 15.11 -7.08
C SER A 74 12.49 13.81 -7.65
N ALA A 75 12.77 12.86 -6.77
CA ALA A 75 13.15 11.51 -7.13
C ALA A 75 12.36 10.52 -6.27
N ASN A 76 11.80 9.48 -6.89
CA ASN A 76 11.08 8.42 -6.22
C ASN A 76 11.60 7.07 -6.70
N ALA A 77 11.96 6.20 -5.75
CA ALA A 77 12.35 4.82 -6.01
C ALA A 77 11.30 3.88 -5.43
N PHE A 78 10.95 2.84 -6.19
CA PHE A 78 10.05 1.77 -5.78
C PHE A 78 10.73 0.44 -6.03
N VAL A 79 10.65 -0.45 -5.05
CA VAL A 79 11.07 -1.83 -5.15
C VAL A 79 9.91 -2.71 -4.74
N ASN A 80 9.50 -3.61 -5.62
CA ASN A 80 8.55 -4.67 -5.31
C ASN A 80 9.25 -6.01 -5.48
N LEU A 81 9.25 -6.85 -4.45
CA LEU A 81 9.75 -8.22 -4.51
C LEU A 81 8.63 -9.17 -4.09
N TYR A 82 8.57 -10.33 -4.74
CA TYR A 82 7.63 -11.37 -4.36
C TYR A 82 8.28 -12.75 -4.35
N ALA A 83 7.75 -13.63 -3.50
CA ALA A 83 8.08 -15.04 -3.48
C ALA A 83 6.80 -15.82 -3.12
N ASP A 84 6.23 -16.48 -4.12
CA ASP A 84 4.98 -17.20 -4.01
C ASP A 84 5.23 -18.70 -4.08
N TYR A 85 4.74 -19.43 -3.08
CA TYR A 85 4.77 -20.89 -3.01
C TYR A 85 3.40 -21.46 -3.34
N GLN A 86 3.39 -22.54 -4.11
CA GLN A 86 2.18 -23.28 -4.40
C GLN A 86 2.51 -24.77 -4.49
N LYS A 87 1.85 -25.60 -3.67
CA LYS A 87 1.95 -27.06 -3.76
C LYS A 87 0.66 -27.70 -3.24
N GLY A 88 -0.03 -28.44 -4.12
CA GLY A 88 -1.30 -29.06 -3.76
C GLY A 88 -2.33 -28.04 -3.29
N LYS A 89 -2.76 -28.17 -2.04
CA LYS A 89 -3.72 -27.26 -1.39
C LYS A 89 -3.07 -26.07 -0.69
N ASP A 90 -1.74 -26.06 -0.56
CA ASP A 90 -1.01 -25.06 0.19
C ASP A 90 -0.52 -23.96 -0.74
N SER A 91 -0.73 -22.71 -0.31
CA SER A 91 -0.22 -21.50 -0.96
C SER A 91 0.41 -20.59 0.09
N TRP A 92 1.50 -19.92 -0.28
CA TRP A 92 2.15 -18.93 0.59
C TRP A 92 2.68 -17.78 -0.26
N ALA A 93 1.97 -16.67 -0.21
CA ALA A 93 2.29 -15.47 -0.96
C ALA A 93 3.05 -14.48 -0.08
N ASN A 94 4.23 -14.08 -0.51
CA ASN A 94 5.06 -13.08 0.16
C ASN A 94 5.29 -11.91 -0.79
N ASN A 95 5.08 -10.71 -0.30
CA ASN A 95 5.28 -9.48 -1.08
C ASN A 95 5.94 -8.41 -0.21
N LEU A 96 7.06 -7.87 -0.67
CA LEU A 96 7.77 -6.75 -0.06
C LEU A 96 7.69 -5.55 -1.00
N ASN A 97 7.13 -4.45 -0.50
CA ASN A 97 7.15 -3.15 -1.17
C ASN A 97 8.03 -2.19 -0.38
N VAL A 98 8.98 -1.57 -1.05
CA VAL A 98 9.80 -0.50 -0.50
C VAL A 98 9.64 0.72 -1.38
N GLN A 99 9.36 1.86 -0.76
CA GLN A 99 9.26 3.15 -1.44
C GLN A 99 10.10 4.17 -0.69
N TYR A 100 10.85 4.96 -1.45
CA TYR A 100 11.53 6.12 -0.93
C TYR A 100 11.40 7.29 -1.91
N GLY A 101 11.00 8.45 -1.39
CA GLY A 101 10.86 9.68 -2.17
C GLY A 101 11.63 10.83 -1.53
N TYR A 102 12.26 11.62 -2.37
CA TYR A 102 13.00 12.82 -2.00
C TYR A 102 12.55 14.00 -2.87
N LEU A 103 12.35 15.14 -2.25
CA LEU A 103 11.99 16.41 -2.89
C LEU A 103 12.94 17.49 -2.42
N LYS A 104 13.53 18.23 -3.35
CA LYS A 104 14.26 19.46 -3.08
C LYS A 104 13.65 20.60 -3.89
N THR A 105 13.30 21.67 -3.19
CA THR A 105 12.82 22.92 -3.77
C THR A 105 13.88 24.00 -3.57
N SER A 106 14.06 24.90 -4.53
CA SER A 106 15.04 25.99 -4.40
C SER A 106 14.75 26.83 -3.15
N GLY A 107 15.80 27.17 -2.42
CA GLY A 107 15.70 27.94 -1.17
C GLY A 107 15.33 27.11 0.07
N LEU A 108 15.00 25.83 -0.06
CA LEU A 108 14.64 24.96 1.04
C LEU A 108 15.55 23.74 1.12
N ASP A 109 15.68 23.17 2.33
CA ASP A 109 16.38 21.89 2.51
C ASP A 109 15.65 20.75 1.79
N GLY A 110 16.41 19.72 1.44
CA GLY A 110 15.82 18.51 0.86
C GLY A 110 14.93 17.78 1.85
N ARG A 111 13.76 17.33 1.40
CA ARG A 111 12.70 16.75 2.23
C ARG A 111 12.32 15.34 1.76
N LYS A 112 12.05 14.48 2.72
CA LYS A 112 11.44 13.17 2.45
C LYS A 112 9.99 13.38 1.97
N SER A 113 9.66 12.87 0.79
CA SER A 113 8.30 12.97 0.21
C SER A 113 7.53 11.66 0.29
N ALA A 114 8.24 10.53 0.38
CA ALA A 114 7.64 9.20 0.58
C ALA A 114 8.63 8.30 1.32
N ASP A 115 8.10 7.37 2.12
CA ASP A 115 8.90 6.39 2.85
C ASP A 115 7.97 5.26 3.32
N LEU A 116 8.17 4.06 2.78
CA LEU A 116 7.35 2.90 3.11
C LEU A 116 8.18 1.64 2.97
N ILE A 117 8.09 0.78 3.98
CA ILE A 117 8.48 -0.62 3.93
C ILE A 117 7.25 -1.41 4.33
N ASP A 118 6.69 -2.22 3.42
CA ASP A 118 5.48 -2.99 3.63
C ASP A 118 5.70 -4.44 3.18
N LEU A 119 5.85 -5.33 4.14
CA LEU A 119 5.97 -6.77 3.95
C LEU A 119 4.64 -7.42 4.28
N VAL A 120 4.08 -8.14 3.33
CA VAL A 120 2.87 -8.96 3.49
C VAL A 120 3.22 -10.40 3.22
N SER A 121 2.85 -11.29 4.13
CA SER A 121 3.02 -12.74 4.03
C SER A 121 1.69 -13.41 4.34
N LEU A 122 1.09 -14.06 3.36
CA LEU A 122 -0.21 -14.72 3.46
C LEU A 122 -0.07 -16.20 3.14
N TYR A 123 -0.21 -17.04 4.16
CA TYR A 123 -0.35 -18.48 4.00
C TYR A 123 -1.82 -18.86 3.85
N GLY A 124 -2.12 -19.83 3.00
CA GLY A 124 -3.47 -20.35 2.80
C GLY A 124 -3.47 -21.85 2.53
N HIS A 125 -4.39 -22.55 3.15
CA HIS A 125 -4.71 -23.96 2.88
C HIS A 125 -6.11 -24.05 2.27
N SER A 126 -6.20 -24.53 1.03
CA SER A 126 -7.47 -24.59 0.29
C SER A 126 -8.38 -25.68 0.83
N ILE A 127 -9.56 -25.29 1.32
CA ILE A 127 -10.65 -26.18 1.74
C ILE A 127 -11.70 -26.33 0.64
N SER A 128 -11.76 -25.38 -0.30
CA SER A 128 -12.58 -25.48 -1.52
C SER A 128 -11.91 -24.68 -2.66
N PRO A 129 -12.38 -24.79 -3.91
CA PRO A 129 -11.81 -24.04 -5.03
C PRO A 129 -11.79 -22.50 -4.86
N LYS A 130 -12.62 -21.97 -3.97
CA LYS A 130 -12.77 -20.53 -3.74
C LYS A 130 -12.47 -20.09 -2.31
N LEU A 131 -12.14 -21.03 -1.40
CA LEU A 131 -12.00 -20.72 0.01
C LEU A 131 -10.79 -21.39 0.61
N ASP A 132 -9.93 -20.59 1.25
CA ASP A 132 -8.77 -21.04 2.02
C ASP A 132 -8.93 -20.68 3.50
N VAL A 133 -8.48 -21.57 4.39
CA VAL A 133 -8.10 -21.17 5.76
C VAL A 133 -6.74 -20.54 5.66
N SER A 134 -6.56 -19.36 6.27
CA SER A 134 -5.39 -18.53 6.01
C SER A 134 -4.83 -17.90 7.28
N ALA A 135 -3.54 -17.54 7.22
CA ALA A 135 -2.88 -16.73 8.23
C ALA A 135 -2.10 -15.61 7.54
N LEU A 136 -2.34 -14.38 7.96
CA LEU A 136 -1.68 -13.19 7.45
C LEU A 136 -0.69 -12.67 8.48
N PHE A 137 0.54 -12.43 8.04
CA PHE A 137 1.53 -11.58 8.72
C PHE A 137 1.78 -10.34 7.89
N ARG A 138 1.81 -9.17 8.52
CA ARG A 138 2.18 -7.91 7.87
C ARG A 138 3.08 -7.09 8.77
N LEU A 139 4.13 -6.55 8.18
CA LEU A 139 4.97 -5.53 8.77
C LEU A 139 4.93 -4.30 7.86
N ARG A 140 4.44 -3.17 8.38
CA ARG A 140 4.46 -1.88 7.69
C ARG A 140 5.20 -0.88 8.54
N THR A 141 6.21 -0.21 7.99
CA THR A 141 7.00 0.80 8.69
C THR A 141 7.60 1.82 7.72
N GLN A 142 8.34 2.77 8.27
CA GLN A 142 9.18 3.73 7.56
C GLN A 142 10.65 3.43 7.84
N GLY A 143 11.53 3.78 6.90
CA GLY A 143 12.97 3.53 6.99
C GLY A 143 13.77 4.72 7.52
N PHE A 144 13.29 5.96 7.32
CA PHE A 144 14.06 7.17 7.53
C PHE A 144 13.32 8.20 8.37
N LYS A 145 14.06 9.12 8.97
CA LYS A 145 13.48 10.26 9.70
C LYS A 145 12.63 11.11 8.76
N GLY A 146 11.44 11.48 9.20
CA GLY A 146 10.55 12.44 8.56
C GLY A 146 10.30 13.62 9.47
N TYR A 147 9.97 14.76 8.86
CA TYR A 147 9.72 15.99 9.56
C TYR A 147 8.48 16.70 9.03
N THR A 148 7.76 17.35 9.90
CA THR A 148 6.80 18.40 9.57
C THR A 148 7.55 19.71 9.58
N TYR A 149 7.31 20.54 8.59
CA TYR A 149 7.97 21.84 8.44
C TYR A 149 6.94 22.93 8.69
N GLY A 150 7.35 23.98 9.39
CA GLY A 150 6.56 25.16 9.72
C GLY A 150 7.45 26.40 9.68
N GLU A 151 6.90 27.54 10.09
CA GLU A 151 7.61 28.82 10.27
C GLU A 151 7.42 29.29 11.71
N ASP A 152 8.46 29.87 12.32
CA ASP A 152 8.35 30.54 13.59
C ASP A 152 7.79 31.97 13.42
N ALA A 153 7.65 32.68 14.55
CA ALA A 153 7.12 34.05 14.53
C ALA A 153 8.03 35.04 13.78
N ASP A 154 9.29 34.70 13.61
CA ASP A 154 10.31 35.50 12.92
C ASP A 154 10.43 35.12 11.43
N GLY A 155 9.62 34.15 10.95
CA GLY A 155 9.63 33.69 9.56
C GLY A 155 10.72 32.67 9.23
N ASN A 156 11.42 32.12 10.24
CA ASN A 156 12.43 31.08 10.01
C ASN A 156 11.78 29.72 9.87
N GLU A 157 12.33 28.86 9.00
CA GLU A 157 11.85 27.48 8.87
C GLU A 157 12.10 26.69 10.16
N THR A 158 11.04 26.10 10.69
CA THR A 158 11.09 25.13 11.79
C THR A 158 10.85 23.72 11.28
N LYS A 159 11.42 22.73 11.96
CA LYS A 159 11.19 21.32 11.63
C LYS A 159 10.97 20.51 12.90
N GLU A 160 9.88 19.78 12.93
CA GLU A 160 9.55 18.86 14.00
C GLU A 160 9.55 17.41 13.45
N MET A 161 10.26 16.51 14.15
CA MET A 161 10.32 15.10 13.75
C MET A 161 8.95 14.45 13.93
N ASN A 162 8.42 13.86 12.85
CA ASN A 162 7.15 13.16 12.86
C ASN A 162 7.27 11.66 12.60
N SER A 163 8.41 11.17 12.15
CA SER A 163 8.64 9.73 11.92
C SER A 163 10.13 9.38 11.95
N ALA A 164 10.43 8.10 12.21
CA ALA A 164 11.78 7.54 12.19
C ALA A 164 11.71 6.04 11.83
N PHE A 165 12.87 5.37 11.79
CA PHE A 165 12.89 3.91 11.62
C PHE A 165 12.09 3.21 12.73
N PHE A 166 11.16 2.34 12.36
CA PHE A 166 10.21 1.68 13.27
C PHE A 166 9.42 2.66 14.18
N ALA A 167 9.17 3.87 13.70
CA ALA A 167 8.36 4.87 14.37
C ALA A 167 7.55 5.70 13.35
N PRO A 168 6.32 5.19 12.95
CA PRO A 168 5.65 3.99 13.46
C PRO A 168 6.04 2.71 12.74
N ALA A 169 5.88 1.56 13.42
CA ALA A 169 5.80 0.27 12.79
C ALA A 169 4.52 -0.45 13.22
N TYR A 170 3.81 -1.03 12.26
CA TYR A 170 2.61 -1.84 12.48
C TYR A 170 2.95 -3.29 12.16
N ILE A 171 2.90 -4.14 13.18
CA ILE A 171 3.12 -5.58 13.06
C ILE A 171 1.77 -6.26 13.29
N THR A 172 1.23 -6.94 12.28
CA THR A 172 -0.09 -7.56 12.34
C THR A 172 0.04 -9.06 12.10
N LEU A 173 -0.61 -9.84 12.94
CA LEU A 173 -0.80 -11.28 12.79
C LEU A 173 -2.31 -11.58 12.86
N ALA A 174 -2.84 -12.24 11.84
CA ALA A 174 -4.26 -12.45 11.72
C ALA A 174 -4.55 -13.84 11.12
N PRO A 175 -5.05 -14.81 11.90
CA PRO A 175 -5.67 -16.01 11.36
C PRO A 175 -7.05 -15.65 10.77
N GLY A 176 -7.43 -16.31 9.66
CA GLY A 176 -8.68 -15.96 9.01
C GLY A 176 -9.01 -16.86 7.82
N ILE A 177 -9.82 -16.37 6.94
CA ILE A 177 -10.21 -17.04 5.70
C ILE A 177 -9.93 -16.13 4.50
N THR A 178 -9.51 -16.74 3.39
CA THR A 178 -9.37 -16.05 2.10
C THR A 178 -10.42 -16.56 1.14
N TYR A 179 -11.26 -15.66 0.65
CA TYR A 179 -12.27 -15.94 -0.37
C TYR A 179 -11.81 -15.43 -1.73
N LYS A 180 -11.79 -16.31 -2.73
CA LYS A 180 -11.33 -16.06 -4.11
C LYS A 180 -12.48 -16.34 -5.08
N PRO A 181 -13.49 -15.44 -5.18
CA PRO A 181 -14.69 -15.67 -6.02
C PRO A 181 -14.37 -15.83 -7.50
N PHE A 182 -13.36 -15.09 -7.98
CA PHE A 182 -12.90 -15.10 -9.36
C PHE A 182 -11.40 -14.80 -9.43
N LYS A 183 -10.81 -15.03 -10.60
CA LYS A 183 -9.39 -14.79 -10.84
C LYS A 183 -9.03 -13.33 -10.60
N ASN A 184 -7.86 -13.11 -10.00
CA ASN A 184 -7.29 -11.78 -9.71
C ASN A 184 -7.99 -10.98 -8.60
N PHE A 185 -8.94 -11.55 -7.88
CA PHE A 185 -9.53 -10.97 -6.69
C PHE A 185 -9.36 -11.90 -5.50
N ASN A 186 -8.96 -11.35 -4.38
CA ASN A 186 -8.92 -12.03 -3.09
C ASN A 186 -9.52 -11.15 -2.00
N LEU A 187 -10.21 -11.76 -1.07
CA LEU A 187 -10.77 -11.13 0.10
C LEU A 187 -10.35 -11.95 1.31
N PHE A 188 -9.44 -11.41 2.10
CA PHE A 188 -9.05 -11.98 3.38
C PHE A 188 -9.87 -11.35 4.50
N LEU A 189 -10.42 -12.19 5.37
CA LEU A 189 -11.22 -11.80 6.52
C LEU A 189 -10.65 -12.46 7.76
N SER A 190 -10.35 -11.67 8.78
CA SER A 190 -9.97 -12.14 10.11
C SER A 190 -10.83 -11.48 11.17
N PRO A 191 -11.65 -12.24 11.91
CA PRO A 191 -12.36 -11.71 13.06
C PRO A 191 -11.43 -11.47 14.26
N VAL A 192 -10.18 -11.95 14.19
CA VAL A 192 -9.22 -11.96 15.30
C VAL A 192 -7.85 -11.58 14.78
N ALA A 193 -7.58 -10.28 14.69
CA ALA A 193 -6.28 -9.74 14.27
C ALA A 193 -5.58 -9.09 15.47
N ALA A 194 -4.37 -9.57 15.79
CA ALA A 194 -3.48 -8.95 16.75
C ALA A 194 -2.55 -7.97 16.01
N ARG A 195 -2.49 -6.73 16.47
CA ARG A 195 -1.62 -5.69 15.91
C ARG A 195 -0.79 -5.07 17.04
N ALA A 196 0.53 -5.00 16.83
CA ALA A 196 1.43 -4.21 17.65
C ALA A 196 1.80 -2.95 16.88
N LEU A 197 1.49 -1.79 17.43
CA LEU A 197 2.02 -0.49 17.01
C LEU A 197 3.29 -0.24 17.81
N VAL A 198 4.40 -0.04 17.11
CA VAL A 198 5.71 0.21 17.71
C VAL A 198 6.17 1.62 17.32
N VAL A 199 6.60 2.41 18.31
CA VAL A 199 7.22 3.73 18.16
C VAL A 199 8.61 3.66 18.80
N ALA A 200 9.59 3.13 18.03
CA ALA A 200 10.92 2.85 18.55
C ALA A 200 11.77 4.10 18.87
N ASN A 201 11.33 5.27 18.40
CA ASN A 201 12.00 6.53 18.69
C ASN A 201 11.47 7.13 20.00
N GLN A 202 12.39 7.41 20.95
CA GLN A 202 12.03 7.89 22.28
C GLN A 202 11.35 9.27 22.25
N THR A 203 11.85 10.21 21.44
CA THR A 203 11.24 11.54 21.32
C THR A 203 9.77 11.47 20.89
N LEU A 204 9.47 10.63 19.87
CA LEU A 204 8.11 10.42 19.40
C LEU A 204 7.25 9.68 20.44
N SER A 205 7.84 8.73 21.17
CA SER A 205 7.17 8.02 22.26
C SER A 205 6.80 8.97 23.40
N ASP A 206 7.71 9.86 23.79
CA ASP A 206 7.48 10.85 24.86
C ASP A 206 6.39 11.86 24.48
N GLN A 207 6.19 12.10 23.19
CA GLN A 207 5.10 12.93 22.66
C GLN A 207 3.76 12.17 22.55
N GLY A 208 3.73 10.85 22.83
CA GLY A 208 2.55 10.01 22.61
C GLY A 208 2.17 9.88 21.11
N ALA A 209 3.16 10.02 20.22
CA ALA A 209 2.92 9.98 18.78
C ALA A 209 2.24 8.67 18.35
N TYR A 210 1.39 8.75 17.32
CA TYR A 210 0.61 7.61 16.79
C TYR A 210 -0.34 6.96 17.79
N GLY A 211 -0.57 7.60 18.96
CA GLY A 211 -1.49 7.12 19.97
C GLY A 211 -0.93 6.02 20.88
N VAL A 212 0.39 5.88 21.00
CA VAL A 212 1.01 5.19 22.16
C VAL A 212 0.86 6.04 23.40
N ASP A 213 0.84 5.42 24.56
CA ASP A 213 0.90 6.15 25.83
C ASP A 213 2.25 6.87 25.93
N THR A 214 2.26 8.09 26.47
CA THR A 214 3.45 8.91 26.67
C THR A 214 4.57 8.10 27.34
N GLY A 215 5.74 8.06 26.69
CA GLY A 215 6.90 7.30 27.14
C GLY A 215 6.86 5.79 26.88
N LYS A 216 5.75 5.26 26.34
CA LYS A 216 5.67 3.85 25.93
C LYS A 216 5.92 3.69 24.44
N GLN A 217 6.70 2.69 24.09
CA GLN A 217 7.09 2.43 22.69
C GLN A 217 6.18 1.41 21.98
N VAL A 218 5.30 0.72 22.69
CA VAL A 218 4.46 -0.33 22.10
C VAL A 218 3.03 -0.20 22.60
N LYS A 219 2.08 -0.27 21.66
CA LYS A 219 0.64 -0.38 21.94
C LYS A 219 0.09 -1.59 21.22
N PHE A 220 -0.53 -2.49 21.99
CA PHE A 220 -1.22 -3.65 21.43
C PHE A 220 -2.67 -3.31 21.11
N GLN A 221 -3.11 -3.82 19.96
CA GLN A 221 -4.47 -3.72 19.48
C GLN A 221 -4.96 -5.11 19.10
N PHE A 222 -6.24 -5.34 19.23
CA PHE A 222 -6.88 -6.60 18.89
C PHE A 222 -8.22 -6.30 18.21
N GLY A 223 -8.47 -6.90 17.04
CA GLY A 223 -9.63 -6.44 16.30
C GLY A 223 -9.99 -7.25 15.07
N PHE A 224 -10.87 -6.69 14.27
CA PHE A 224 -11.28 -7.20 12.96
C PHE A 224 -10.36 -6.66 11.87
N LEU A 225 -9.97 -7.52 10.94
CA LEU A 225 -9.21 -7.14 9.76
C LEU A 225 -9.89 -7.67 8.50
N LEU A 226 -10.11 -6.78 7.54
CA LEU A 226 -10.46 -7.11 6.15
C LEU A 226 -9.33 -6.62 5.25
N ASN A 227 -8.87 -7.49 4.33
CA ASN A 227 -7.94 -7.10 3.28
C ASN A 227 -8.45 -7.63 1.94
N ALA A 228 -8.66 -6.72 0.98
CA ALA A 228 -9.09 -7.06 -0.37
C ALA A 228 -8.05 -6.64 -1.39
N GLY A 229 -7.67 -7.55 -2.28
CA GLY A 229 -6.75 -7.31 -3.37
C GLY A 229 -7.42 -7.55 -4.73
N TYR A 230 -7.18 -6.66 -5.67
CA TYR A 230 -7.63 -6.81 -7.04
C TYR A 230 -6.57 -6.38 -8.04
N THR A 231 -6.35 -7.19 -9.06
CA THR A 231 -5.47 -6.85 -10.17
C THR A 231 -6.17 -7.05 -11.49
N ALA A 232 -5.96 -6.12 -12.43
CA ALA A 232 -6.54 -6.20 -13.76
C ALA A 232 -5.58 -5.64 -14.82
N ASN A 233 -5.64 -6.19 -16.03
CA ASN A 233 -5.17 -5.44 -17.19
C ASN A 233 -6.36 -4.79 -17.85
N ILE A 234 -6.38 -3.48 -17.80
CA ILE A 234 -7.37 -2.65 -18.48
C ILE A 234 -7.18 -2.76 -19.97
N THR A 235 -5.90 -2.75 -20.41
CA THR A 235 -5.51 -2.95 -21.82
C THR A 235 -4.27 -3.86 -21.90
N LYS A 236 -3.72 -4.09 -23.10
CA LYS A 236 -2.45 -4.79 -23.29
C LYS A 236 -1.25 -4.08 -22.66
N THR A 237 -1.36 -2.77 -22.47
CA THR A 237 -0.29 -1.91 -21.94
C THR A 237 -0.61 -1.28 -20.59
N ILE A 238 -1.87 -1.25 -20.17
CA ILE A 238 -2.30 -0.62 -18.92
C ILE A 238 -2.74 -1.70 -17.95
N SER A 239 -2.11 -1.73 -16.77
CA SER A 239 -2.47 -2.58 -15.65
C SER A 239 -2.94 -1.75 -14.45
N TYR A 240 -3.79 -2.36 -13.64
CA TYR A 240 -4.28 -1.82 -12.38
C TYR A 240 -4.04 -2.83 -11.25
N THR A 241 -3.61 -2.32 -10.10
CA THR A 241 -3.52 -3.08 -8.85
C THR A 241 -4.11 -2.25 -7.74
N GLY A 242 -5.10 -2.78 -7.06
CA GLY A 242 -5.76 -2.16 -5.92
C GLY A 242 -5.69 -3.06 -4.69
N ASN A 243 -5.45 -2.45 -3.51
CA ASN A 243 -5.53 -3.12 -2.22
C ASN A 243 -6.33 -2.24 -1.27
N LEU A 244 -7.23 -2.85 -0.51
CA LEU A 244 -8.01 -2.21 0.54
C LEU A 244 -7.76 -2.95 1.84
N GLU A 245 -7.43 -2.23 2.89
CA GLU A 245 -7.37 -2.70 4.27
C GLU A 245 -8.41 -1.95 5.10
N LEU A 246 -9.21 -2.68 5.85
CA LEU A 246 -10.08 -2.15 6.90
C LEU A 246 -9.69 -2.82 8.21
N TYR A 247 -9.54 -2.02 9.26
CA TYR A 247 -9.23 -2.50 10.60
C TYR A 247 -10.12 -1.79 11.63
N SER A 248 -10.66 -2.56 12.57
CA SER A 248 -11.40 -2.04 13.73
C SER A 248 -10.81 -2.63 15.00
N ASN A 249 -10.50 -1.79 15.99
CA ASN A 249 -9.89 -2.21 17.24
C ASN A 249 -10.96 -2.51 18.28
N TYR A 250 -11.09 -3.76 18.72
CA TYR A 250 -12.06 -4.17 19.73
C TYR A 250 -11.78 -3.65 21.13
N LEU A 251 -10.51 -3.32 21.41
CA LEU A 251 -10.08 -2.86 22.73
C LEU A 251 -10.30 -1.36 22.94
N GLN A 252 -10.52 -0.61 21.86
CA GLN A 252 -10.73 0.83 21.93
C GLN A 252 -11.63 1.27 20.78
N ASP A 253 -12.84 1.74 21.13
CA ASP A 253 -13.80 2.31 20.19
C ASP A 253 -14.03 1.44 18.94
N PRO A 254 -14.60 0.23 19.09
CA PRO A 254 -14.70 -0.73 17.97
C PRO A 254 -15.55 -0.23 16.80
N GLN A 255 -16.35 0.82 16.98
CA GLN A 255 -17.08 1.53 15.92
C GLN A 255 -16.14 2.35 15.01
N ASN A 256 -14.94 2.70 15.50
CA ASN A 256 -13.96 3.45 14.71
C ASN A 256 -13.27 2.53 13.72
N ILE A 257 -13.16 3.00 12.48
CA ILE A 257 -12.59 2.23 11.38
C ILE A 257 -11.33 2.94 10.88
N TYR A 258 -10.25 2.18 10.82
CA TYR A 258 -9.09 2.53 10.02
C TYR A 258 -9.25 1.93 8.63
N MET A 259 -9.10 2.75 7.59
CA MET A 259 -9.09 2.32 6.19
C MET A 259 -7.81 2.77 5.52
N PHE A 260 -7.18 1.87 4.78
CA PHE A 260 -6.08 2.21 3.89
C PHE A 260 -6.29 1.54 2.54
N MET A 261 -6.33 2.35 1.48
CA MET A 261 -6.51 1.87 0.12
C MET A 261 -5.36 2.35 -0.75
N THR A 262 -4.73 1.44 -1.46
CA THR A 262 -3.71 1.75 -2.45
C THR A 262 -4.20 1.40 -3.83
N ASN A 263 -3.96 2.28 -4.81
CA ASN A 263 -4.30 2.07 -6.21
C ASN A 263 -3.09 2.41 -7.06
N THR A 264 -2.67 1.48 -7.89
CA THR A 264 -1.57 1.67 -8.83
C THR A 264 -2.04 1.41 -10.24
N PHE A 265 -1.96 2.41 -11.08
CA PHE A 265 -2.10 2.29 -12.52
C PHE A 265 -0.71 2.35 -13.16
N ALA A 266 -0.40 1.40 -14.01
CA ALA A 266 0.87 1.37 -14.73
C ALA A 266 0.62 1.22 -16.23
N ALA A 267 1.09 2.19 -17.02
CA ALA A 267 1.00 2.20 -18.48
C ALA A 267 2.40 2.04 -19.07
N LYS A 268 2.65 0.91 -19.74
CA LYS A 268 3.91 0.64 -20.44
C LYS A 268 3.93 1.41 -21.76
N LEU A 269 4.90 2.31 -21.90
CA LEU A 269 5.15 3.04 -23.13
C LEU A 269 6.13 2.25 -24.03
N THR A 270 7.16 1.67 -23.43
CA THR A 270 8.15 0.80 -24.09
C THR A 270 8.47 -0.40 -23.18
N LYS A 271 9.45 -1.22 -23.56
CA LYS A 271 9.93 -2.34 -22.72
C LYS A 271 10.54 -1.86 -21.38
N ALA A 272 11.07 -0.64 -21.34
CA ALA A 272 11.79 -0.09 -20.20
C ALA A 272 11.11 1.16 -19.60
N ILE A 273 10.27 1.86 -20.35
CA ILE A 273 9.63 3.11 -19.89
C ILE A 273 8.18 2.83 -19.56
N ALA A 274 7.76 3.28 -18.38
CA ALA A 274 6.37 3.21 -17.93
C ALA A 274 5.94 4.54 -17.29
N VAL A 275 4.67 4.86 -17.44
CA VAL A 275 3.98 5.86 -16.63
C VAL A 275 3.30 5.12 -15.48
N THR A 276 3.51 5.58 -14.26
CA THR A 276 2.85 5.04 -13.06
C THR A 276 2.06 6.13 -12.38
N TRP A 277 0.84 5.82 -12.00
CA TRP A 277 0.02 6.67 -11.14
C TRP A 277 -0.37 5.88 -9.91
N ASN A 278 0.13 6.31 -8.76
CA ASN A 278 -0.22 5.77 -7.46
C ASN A 278 -1.18 6.73 -6.78
N PHE A 279 -2.36 6.24 -6.43
CA PHE A 279 -3.38 6.99 -5.71
C PHE A 279 -3.77 6.25 -4.45
N ASN A 280 -3.37 6.79 -3.30
CA ASN A 280 -3.61 6.20 -2.00
C ASN A 280 -4.66 7.01 -1.23
N LEU A 281 -5.51 6.30 -0.51
CA LEU A 281 -6.52 6.84 0.38
C LEU A 281 -6.29 6.27 1.77
N ALA A 282 -6.29 7.12 2.79
CA ALA A 282 -6.32 6.70 4.18
C ALA A 282 -7.45 7.42 4.91
N TYR A 283 -8.09 6.71 5.83
CA TYR A 283 -9.08 7.24 6.73
C TYR A 283 -8.88 6.63 8.11
N ASP A 284 -8.93 7.47 9.11
CA ASP A 284 -8.86 7.06 10.50
C ASP A 284 -9.84 7.92 11.29
N ASP A 285 -10.80 7.29 11.96
CA ASP A 285 -11.79 7.97 12.79
C ASP A 285 -11.15 8.77 13.93
N LEU A 286 -9.93 8.43 14.33
CA LEU A 286 -9.16 9.13 15.36
C LEU A 286 -8.35 10.31 14.82
N TYR A 287 -8.11 10.36 13.52
CA TYR A 287 -7.31 11.43 12.90
C TYR A 287 -8.13 12.70 12.66
N ARG A 288 -7.77 13.76 13.35
CA ARG A 288 -8.42 15.09 13.31
C ARG A 288 -7.42 16.12 12.79
N PRO A 289 -7.32 16.34 11.46
CA PRO A 289 -6.34 17.29 10.90
C PRO A 289 -6.62 18.75 11.25
N VAL A 290 -7.83 19.05 11.68
CA VAL A 290 -8.24 20.39 12.13
C VAL A 290 -9.00 20.24 13.43
N GLU A 291 -8.56 20.93 14.47
CA GLU A 291 -9.19 20.94 15.77
C GLU A 291 -10.68 21.32 15.65
N GLY A 292 -11.54 20.63 16.39
CA GLY A 292 -13.00 20.83 16.37
C GLY A 292 -13.72 20.31 15.12
N LYS A 293 -13.02 19.75 14.14
CA LYS A 293 -13.63 19.12 12.95
C LYS A 293 -13.54 17.60 13.01
N GLY A 294 -14.49 16.94 12.35
CA GLY A 294 -14.50 15.47 12.23
C GLY A 294 -13.33 14.91 11.42
N PRO A 295 -13.19 13.56 11.39
CA PRO A 295 -12.14 12.90 10.64
C PRO A 295 -12.28 13.18 9.13
N LYS A 296 -11.14 13.19 8.43
CA LYS A 296 -11.09 13.43 6.98
C LYS A 296 -10.29 12.34 6.27
N PHE A 297 -10.66 12.10 5.02
CA PHE A 297 -9.83 11.31 4.13
C PHE A 297 -8.49 12.00 3.89
N GLN A 298 -7.42 11.23 4.00
CA GLN A 298 -6.08 11.60 3.58
C GLN A 298 -5.86 11.02 2.19
N THR A 299 -5.32 11.82 1.28
CA THR A 299 -5.06 11.41 -0.10
C THR A 299 -3.61 11.63 -0.45
N GLN A 300 -3.03 10.68 -1.17
CA GLN A 300 -1.71 10.85 -1.77
C GLN A 300 -1.81 10.46 -3.25
N SER A 301 -1.41 11.35 -4.14
CA SER A 301 -1.38 11.12 -5.58
C SER A 301 0.04 11.35 -6.11
N ILE A 302 0.63 10.30 -6.69
CA ILE A 302 1.98 10.36 -7.26
C ILE A 302 1.89 9.87 -8.70
N LEU A 303 2.06 10.79 -9.65
CA LEU A 303 2.18 10.49 -11.06
C LEU A 303 3.65 10.61 -11.46
N GLY A 304 4.18 9.61 -12.11
CA GLY A 304 5.58 9.59 -12.53
C GLY A 304 5.77 8.90 -13.89
N VAL A 305 6.77 9.34 -14.61
CA VAL A 305 7.33 8.65 -15.77
C VAL A 305 8.72 8.18 -15.40
N GLY A 306 9.02 6.93 -15.62
CA GLY A 306 10.29 6.40 -15.17
C GLY A 306 10.70 5.11 -15.85
N LEU A 307 11.88 4.63 -15.47
CA LEU A 307 12.40 3.35 -15.88
C LEU A 307 11.81 2.25 -15.01
N LEU A 308 11.32 1.19 -15.63
CA LEU A 308 10.83 -0.03 -14.97
C LEU A 308 11.71 -1.19 -15.40
N TYR A 309 12.36 -1.83 -14.44
CA TYR A 309 13.13 -3.06 -14.64
C TYR A 309 12.45 -4.21 -13.89
N LYS A 310 12.31 -5.36 -14.57
CA LYS A 310 11.79 -6.59 -13.98
C LYS A 310 12.95 -7.51 -13.62
N LEU A 311 12.87 -8.08 -12.42
CA LEU A 311 13.81 -9.04 -11.85
C LEU A 311 13.36 -10.48 -12.13
#